data_89138c39b3a01ec9a9aa3aa1342f61f1
#
_entry.id   89138c39b3a01ec9a9aa3aa1342f61f1
#
_cell.length_a   1.000
_cell.length_b   1.000
_cell.length_c   1.000
_cell.angle_alpha   90.00
_cell.angle_beta   90.00
_cell.angle_gamma   90.00
#
_symmetry.space_group_name_H-M   'P 1'
#
loop_
_entity.id
_entity.type
_entity.pdbx_description
1 polymer ?
#
loop_
_entity_poly.entity_id
_entity_poly.type
_entity_poly.pdbx_seq_one_letter_code
_entity_poly.pdbx_strand_id
1 'polypeptide(L)'
;MPTVFVLLPGRKEENDHYQSLQAETALAAGARLGLRAEVAWAPAFDQLRVLKKRLLETEPVDAVVVEPASLSTMGLLVRELRGRSGLVLLNAWSPELEGAARAWGRASPFGTVSTDHGAIGRVQGEQVRRLAGGGPVLCVTGPRRSSAAQERLEALRTTVGAEVDLIDTEAGEWTEAAGIMAFGDWYRVYKSRNPVLAAVAAQSDELAVGVGNAIRALPDAGHRAALSRARLLGVDACPAYGRRLVDSGTLTASVTAPANTGLALDLLQRFWGEGRPLPLRSFTTPTPYPAD
;
A
#
# COMPACT_ATOMS: atom_id res chain seq x y z
N MET A 1 8.32 23.93 18.09
CA MET A 1 8.09 22.50 17.70
C MET A 1 7.35 22.54 16.37
N PRO A 2 7.94 22.03 15.29
CA PRO A 2 7.29 22.08 13.97
C PRO A 2 5.98 21.27 13.95
N THR A 3 4.97 21.80 13.25
CA THR A 3 3.67 21.17 13.08
C THR A 3 3.58 20.50 11.70
N VAL A 4 3.30 19.20 11.68
CA VAL A 4 3.15 18.39 10.48
C VAL A 4 1.70 17.93 10.37
N PHE A 5 1.02 18.37 9.31
CA PHE A 5 -0.34 17.91 9.01
C PHE A 5 -0.29 16.72 8.07
N VAL A 6 -0.76 15.57 8.54
CA VAL A 6 -0.80 14.30 7.79
C VAL A 6 -2.21 14.09 7.29
N LEU A 7 -2.39 14.04 5.97
CA LEU A 7 -3.68 13.86 5.32
C LEU A 7 -3.71 12.52 4.57
N LEU A 8 -4.50 11.58 5.07
CA LEU A 8 -4.64 10.24 4.53
C LEU A 8 -5.93 10.11 3.70
N PRO A 9 -5.97 9.22 2.68
CA PRO A 9 -7.17 8.97 1.90
C PRO A 9 -8.22 8.18 2.70
N GLY A 10 -9.48 8.24 2.23
CA GLY A 10 -10.57 7.48 2.83
C GLY A 10 -11.16 8.13 4.08
N ARG A 11 -11.81 7.31 4.90
CA ARG A 11 -12.41 7.69 6.18
C ARG A 11 -11.87 6.79 7.28
N LYS A 12 -11.71 7.35 8.47
CA LYS A 12 -11.18 6.61 9.62
C LYS A 12 -11.97 5.33 9.95
N GLU A 13 -13.27 5.33 9.66
CA GLU A 13 -14.20 4.24 9.96
C GLU A 13 -14.20 3.12 8.92
N GLU A 14 -13.48 3.25 7.81
CA GLU A 14 -13.49 2.30 6.68
C GLU A 14 -12.63 1.04 6.93
N ASN A 15 -12.04 0.87 8.12
CA ASN A 15 -11.21 -0.28 8.51
C ASN A 15 -10.07 -0.61 7.53
N ASP A 16 -9.50 0.39 6.87
CA ASP A 16 -8.29 0.25 6.08
C ASP A 16 -7.09 0.10 7.03
N HIS A 17 -6.58 -1.12 7.14
CA HIS A 17 -5.52 -1.46 8.08
C HIS A 17 -4.20 -0.79 7.73
N TYR A 18 -3.89 -0.62 6.44
CA TYR A 18 -2.66 0.05 6.03
C TYR A 18 -2.74 1.56 6.31
N GLN A 19 -3.86 2.20 6.04
CA GLN A 19 -4.04 3.62 6.36
C GLN A 19 -4.07 3.87 7.88
N SER A 20 -4.63 2.94 8.65
CA SER A 20 -4.56 2.99 10.12
C SER A 20 -3.11 2.89 10.61
N LEU A 21 -2.29 2.00 10.05
CA LEU A 21 -0.87 1.90 10.34
C LEU A 21 -0.11 3.19 9.98
N GLN A 22 -0.45 3.84 8.86
CA GLN A 22 0.10 5.14 8.47
C GLN A 22 -0.18 6.21 9.55
N ALA A 23 -1.42 6.27 10.04
CA ALA A 23 -1.83 7.23 11.07
C ALA A 23 -1.13 7.00 12.40
N GLU A 24 -1.13 5.76 12.89
CA GLU A 24 -0.47 5.38 14.15
C GLU A 24 1.04 5.65 14.09
N THR A 25 1.68 5.30 12.97
CA THR A 25 3.11 5.55 12.75
C THR A 25 3.42 7.03 12.73
N ALA A 26 2.57 7.85 12.08
CA ALA A 26 2.75 9.31 12.07
C ALA A 26 2.72 9.90 13.49
N LEU A 27 1.74 9.52 14.30
CA LEU A 27 1.62 10.00 15.67
C LEU A 27 2.79 9.55 16.56
N ALA A 28 3.17 8.28 16.47
CA ALA A 28 4.30 7.73 17.21
C ALA A 28 5.64 8.37 16.80
N ALA A 29 5.88 8.52 15.49
CA ALA A 29 7.07 9.19 14.97
C ALA A 29 7.10 10.68 15.39
N GLY A 30 5.96 11.38 15.30
CA GLY A 30 5.86 12.76 15.78
C GLY A 30 6.28 12.91 17.23
N ALA A 31 5.74 12.09 18.12
CA ALA A 31 6.09 12.11 19.53
C ALA A 31 7.59 11.80 19.76
N ARG A 32 8.14 10.80 19.08
CA ARG A 32 9.57 10.41 19.19
C ARG A 32 10.51 11.51 18.69
N LEU A 33 10.13 12.22 17.63
CA LEU A 33 10.97 13.20 16.94
C LEU A 33 10.80 14.63 17.45
N GLY A 34 9.90 14.86 18.42
CA GLY A 34 9.60 16.22 18.90
C GLY A 34 8.86 17.05 17.84
N LEU A 35 8.03 16.43 17.01
CA LEU A 35 7.16 17.07 16.03
C LEU A 35 5.70 17.01 16.51
N ARG A 36 4.92 18.03 16.21
CA ARG A 36 3.47 17.99 16.40
C ARG A 36 2.82 17.37 15.15
N ALA A 37 2.54 16.08 15.17
CA ALA A 37 1.84 15.40 14.10
C ALA A 37 0.33 15.49 14.31
N GLU A 38 -0.40 15.98 13.31
CA GLU A 38 -1.86 16.05 13.27
C GLU A 38 -2.35 15.19 12.11
N VAL A 39 -3.19 14.19 12.39
CA VAL A 39 -3.68 13.27 11.36
C VAL A 39 -5.13 13.54 11.04
N ALA A 40 -5.44 13.69 9.76
CA ALA A 40 -6.78 13.81 9.23
C ALA A 40 -7.00 12.82 8.08
N TRP A 41 -8.26 12.53 7.82
CA TRP A 41 -8.72 11.63 6.77
C TRP A 41 -9.62 12.38 5.82
N ALA A 42 -9.51 12.11 4.53
CA ALA A 42 -10.39 12.71 3.54
C ALA A 42 -10.56 11.82 2.31
N PRO A 43 -11.81 11.55 1.87
CA PRO A 43 -12.07 10.94 0.58
C PRO A 43 -11.46 11.79 -0.55
N ALA A 44 -11.25 11.17 -1.72
CA ALA A 44 -10.58 11.80 -2.86
C ALA A 44 -11.06 13.22 -3.20
N PHE A 45 -12.38 13.42 -3.22
CA PHE A 45 -13.01 14.70 -3.58
C PHE A 45 -12.94 15.77 -2.48
N ASP A 46 -12.56 15.37 -1.25
CA ASP A 46 -12.53 16.26 -0.08
C ASP A 46 -11.12 16.68 0.36
N GLN A 47 -10.07 16.01 -0.13
CA GLN A 47 -8.69 16.25 0.34
C GLN A 47 -8.29 17.72 0.27
N LEU A 48 -8.56 18.38 -0.86
CA LEU A 48 -8.22 19.81 -1.02
C LEU A 48 -9.02 20.71 -0.08
N ARG A 49 -10.29 20.38 0.18
CA ARG A 49 -11.15 21.13 1.11
C ARG A 49 -10.66 21.00 2.55
N VAL A 50 -10.33 19.79 2.98
CA VAL A 50 -9.79 19.51 4.33
C VAL A 50 -8.47 20.24 4.52
N LEU A 51 -7.56 20.16 3.54
CA LEU A 51 -6.30 20.86 3.57
C LEU A 51 -6.50 22.38 3.69
N LYS A 52 -7.31 22.99 2.82
CA LYS A 52 -7.57 24.43 2.85
C LYS A 52 -8.16 24.87 4.17
N LYS A 53 -9.10 24.10 4.73
CA LYS A 53 -9.66 24.39 6.06
C LYS A 53 -8.56 24.45 7.11
N ARG A 54 -7.67 23.45 7.16
CA ARG A 54 -6.57 23.41 8.15
C ARG A 54 -5.57 24.57 7.96
N LEU A 55 -5.26 24.96 6.72
CA LEU A 55 -4.34 26.05 6.43
C LEU A 55 -4.90 27.44 6.77
N LEU A 56 -6.22 27.56 6.97
CA LEU A 56 -6.87 28.82 7.39
C LEU A 56 -6.98 28.95 8.92
N GLU A 57 -6.63 27.91 9.66
CA GLU A 57 -6.57 27.98 11.12
C GLU A 57 -5.39 28.82 11.59
N THR A 58 -5.46 29.32 12.82
CA THR A 58 -4.48 30.28 13.35
C THR A 58 -3.09 29.70 13.56
N GLU A 59 -2.99 28.38 13.79
CA GLU A 59 -1.70 27.71 13.99
C GLU A 59 -1.08 27.33 12.64
N PRO A 60 0.18 27.75 12.37
CA PRO A 60 0.85 27.43 11.13
C PRO A 60 1.13 25.94 10.98
N VAL A 61 1.11 25.47 9.73
CA VAL A 61 1.54 24.13 9.33
C VAL A 61 2.89 24.24 8.63
N ASP A 62 3.94 23.70 9.25
CA ASP A 62 5.29 23.78 8.72
C ASP A 62 5.49 22.83 7.53
N ALA A 63 4.85 21.65 7.57
CA ALA A 63 4.80 20.73 6.42
C ALA A 63 3.49 19.94 6.36
N VAL A 64 3.10 19.58 5.15
CA VAL A 64 2.00 18.65 4.87
C VAL A 64 2.58 17.33 4.36
N VAL A 65 2.15 16.22 4.95
CA VAL A 65 2.41 14.86 4.47
C VAL A 65 1.07 14.33 3.95
N VAL A 66 0.99 13.99 2.67
CA VAL A 66 -0.31 13.60 2.08
C VAL A 66 -0.16 12.47 1.09
N GLU A 67 -1.07 11.48 1.18
CA GLU A 67 -1.29 10.50 0.13
C GLU A 67 -2.40 11.00 -0.81
N PRO A 68 -2.05 11.52 -2.01
CA PRO A 68 -3.06 12.08 -2.90
C PRO A 68 -3.89 10.97 -3.53
N ALA A 69 -5.19 11.15 -3.56
CA ALA A 69 -6.12 10.17 -4.10
C ALA A 69 -6.04 10.00 -5.63
N SER A 70 -5.38 10.92 -6.33
CA SER A 70 -5.16 10.86 -7.79
C SER A 70 -4.03 11.80 -8.22
N LEU A 71 -3.51 11.62 -9.44
CA LEU A 71 -2.52 12.53 -10.04
C LEU A 71 -3.07 13.96 -10.21
N SER A 72 -4.36 14.12 -10.52
CA SER A 72 -4.98 15.44 -10.59
C SER A 72 -5.05 16.13 -9.23
N THR A 73 -5.42 15.40 -8.19
CA THR A 73 -5.38 15.90 -6.80
C THR A 73 -3.97 16.27 -6.40
N MET A 74 -2.97 15.46 -6.74
CA MET A 74 -1.56 15.75 -6.50
C MET A 74 -1.13 17.10 -7.09
N GLY A 75 -1.46 17.37 -8.36
CA GLY A 75 -1.14 18.65 -9.01
C GLY A 75 -1.79 19.86 -8.33
N LEU A 76 -3.03 19.70 -7.83
CA LEU A 76 -3.71 20.74 -7.05
C LEU A 76 -3.05 21.00 -5.70
N LEU A 77 -2.65 19.93 -4.98
CA LEU A 77 -1.96 20.02 -3.69
C LEU A 77 -0.60 20.72 -3.82
N VAL A 78 0.19 20.33 -4.83
CA VAL A 78 1.48 20.97 -5.13
C VAL A 78 1.31 22.48 -5.37
N ARG A 79 0.33 22.86 -6.15
CA ARG A 79 0.05 24.30 -6.45
C ARG A 79 -0.40 25.06 -5.22
N GLU A 80 -1.27 24.50 -4.38
CA GLU A 80 -1.83 25.14 -3.20
C GLU A 80 -0.80 25.37 -2.10
N LEU A 81 0.14 24.41 -1.91
CA LEU A 81 1.11 24.45 -0.81
C LEU A 81 2.39 25.21 -1.16
N ARG A 82 2.66 25.42 -2.44
CA ARG A 82 3.89 26.08 -2.87
C ARG A 82 4.05 27.49 -2.25
N GLY A 83 5.18 27.69 -1.56
CA GLY A 83 5.49 28.95 -0.86
C GLY A 83 4.72 29.16 0.44
N ARG A 84 3.93 28.16 0.90
CA ARG A 84 3.16 28.25 2.16
C ARG A 84 3.66 27.27 3.21
N SER A 85 4.00 26.06 2.81
CA SER A 85 4.34 24.94 3.70
C SER A 85 5.25 23.96 2.98
N GLY A 86 5.98 23.11 3.72
CA GLY A 86 6.64 21.96 3.14
C GLY A 86 5.63 20.93 2.62
N LEU A 87 6.06 20.05 1.72
CA LEU A 87 5.21 18.98 1.17
C LEU A 87 5.96 17.68 1.01
N VAL A 88 5.44 16.61 1.60
CA VAL A 88 5.85 15.23 1.32
C VAL A 88 4.65 14.47 0.77
N LEU A 89 4.76 13.98 -0.46
CA LEU A 89 3.76 13.14 -1.09
C LEU A 89 4.02 11.67 -0.77
N LEU A 90 2.98 10.95 -0.36
CA LEU A 90 3.06 9.51 -0.11
C LEU A 90 2.51 8.74 -1.31
N ASN A 91 3.18 7.63 -1.67
CA ASN A 91 2.74 6.70 -2.73
C ASN A 91 2.38 7.37 -4.07
N ALA A 92 2.95 8.54 -4.36
CA ALA A 92 2.64 9.30 -5.55
C ALA A 92 3.92 9.80 -6.22
N TRP A 93 3.98 9.59 -7.52
CA TRP A 93 5.07 10.05 -8.35
C TRP A 93 4.59 10.42 -9.76
N SER A 94 5.16 11.48 -10.31
CA SER A 94 5.11 11.79 -11.73
C SER A 94 6.36 12.58 -12.13
N PRO A 95 6.81 12.55 -13.40
CA PRO A 95 7.97 13.31 -13.87
C PRO A 95 7.85 14.82 -13.66
N GLU A 96 6.64 15.36 -13.64
CA GLU A 96 6.38 16.79 -13.42
C GLU A 96 6.82 17.26 -12.04
N LEU A 97 6.91 16.35 -11.06
CA LEU A 97 7.39 16.66 -9.71
C LEU A 97 8.85 17.12 -9.69
N GLU A 98 9.66 16.75 -10.68
CA GLU A 98 11.03 17.27 -10.80
C GLU A 98 11.04 18.79 -11.06
N GLY A 99 10.13 19.26 -11.92
CA GLY A 99 9.93 20.68 -12.16
C GLY A 99 9.39 21.40 -10.92
N ALA A 100 8.43 20.77 -10.24
CA ALA A 100 7.87 21.30 -9.00
C ALA A 100 8.94 21.42 -7.90
N ALA A 101 9.81 20.43 -7.72
CA ALA A 101 10.89 20.45 -6.74
C ALA A 101 11.88 21.60 -6.98
N ARG A 102 12.29 21.79 -8.25
CA ARG A 102 13.14 22.94 -8.60
C ARG A 102 12.50 24.29 -8.26
N ALA A 103 11.21 24.39 -8.51
CA ALA A 103 10.44 25.62 -8.26
C ALA A 103 10.04 25.79 -6.78
N TRP A 104 10.11 24.73 -5.95
CA TRP A 104 9.82 24.81 -4.51
C TRP A 104 10.92 25.55 -3.75
N GLY A 105 12.15 25.42 -4.20
CA GLY A 105 13.31 26.03 -3.57
C GLY A 105 13.84 25.22 -2.39
N ARG A 106 14.92 25.73 -1.78
CA ARG A 106 15.61 25.04 -0.66
C ARG A 106 15.08 25.44 0.72
N ALA A 107 14.26 26.47 0.80
CA ALA A 107 13.79 27.01 2.07
C ALA A 107 12.66 26.18 2.71
N SER A 108 11.95 25.39 1.92
CA SER A 108 10.88 24.52 2.39
C SER A 108 11.11 23.08 1.94
N PRO A 109 10.82 22.08 2.78
CA PRO A 109 11.01 20.67 2.40
C PRO A 109 10.03 20.27 1.30
N PHE A 110 10.53 19.55 0.28
CA PHE A 110 9.72 18.95 -0.77
C PHE A 110 10.28 17.60 -1.19
N GLY A 111 9.44 16.55 -1.23
CA GLY A 111 9.85 15.22 -1.64
C GLY A 111 8.69 14.25 -1.73
N THR A 112 9.03 13.02 -2.10
CA THR A 112 8.08 11.90 -2.11
C THR A 112 8.61 10.73 -1.30
N VAL A 113 7.72 10.03 -0.62
CA VAL A 113 8.01 8.77 0.08
C VAL A 113 7.03 7.71 -0.41
N SER A 114 7.53 6.61 -0.91
CA SER A 114 6.70 5.51 -1.41
C SER A 114 7.25 4.18 -0.93
N THR A 115 6.42 3.16 -0.89
CA THR A 115 6.89 1.78 -0.81
C THR A 115 7.48 1.38 -2.16
N ASP A 116 8.58 0.61 -2.15
CA ASP A 116 9.11 -0.02 -3.37
C ASP A 116 8.17 -1.17 -3.79
N HIS A 117 7.19 -0.85 -4.65
CA HIS A 117 6.21 -1.81 -5.12
C HIS A 117 6.84 -2.92 -5.97
N GLY A 118 7.91 -2.60 -6.71
CA GLY A 118 8.70 -3.62 -7.41
C GLY A 118 9.38 -4.59 -6.43
N ALA A 119 9.91 -4.09 -5.31
CA ALA A 119 10.46 -4.96 -4.27
C ALA A 119 9.38 -5.82 -3.61
N ILE A 120 8.16 -5.30 -3.38
CA ILE A 120 7.03 -6.12 -2.91
C ILE A 120 6.80 -7.29 -3.85
N GLY A 121 6.68 -7.02 -5.17
CA GLY A 121 6.46 -8.07 -6.17
C GLY A 121 7.59 -9.11 -6.20
N ARG A 122 8.85 -8.67 -6.04
CA ARG A 122 10.00 -9.58 -5.95
C ARG A 122 9.92 -10.48 -4.71
N VAL A 123 9.69 -9.90 -3.53
CA VAL A 123 9.58 -10.66 -2.27
C VAL A 123 8.41 -11.65 -2.34
N GLN A 124 7.24 -11.23 -2.83
CA GLN A 124 6.10 -12.12 -3.02
C GLN A 124 6.39 -13.22 -4.06
N GLY A 125 7.10 -12.89 -5.14
CA GLY A 125 7.54 -13.86 -6.15
C GLY A 125 8.47 -14.93 -5.58
N GLU A 126 9.42 -14.57 -4.71
CA GLU A 126 10.28 -15.51 -3.99
C GLU A 126 9.48 -16.40 -3.04
N GLN A 127 8.51 -15.85 -2.31
CA GLN A 127 7.58 -16.64 -1.49
C GLN A 127 6.79 -17.64 -2.34
N VAL A 128 6.27 -17.23 -3.51
CA VAL A 128 5.57 -18.10 -4.46
C VAL A 128 6.47 -19.25 -4.92
N ARG A 129 7.69 -18.96 -5.40
CA ARG A 129 8.64 -20.01 -5.85
C ARG A 129 8.93 -21.05 -4.77
N ARG A 130 9.10 -20.59 -3.53
CA ARG A 130 9.39 -21.47 -2.39
C ARG A 130 8.18 -22.32 -1.98
N LEU A 131 6.97 -21.75 -2.01
CA LEU A 131 5.78 -22.33 -1.39
C LEU A 131 4.85 -23.05 -2.37
N ALA A 132 4.85 -22.69 -3.66
CA ALA A 132 3.95 -23.27 -4.65
C ALA A 132 4.43 -24.61 -5.27
N GLY A 133 5.71 -24.96 -5.11
CA GLY A 133 6.23 -26.24 -5.61
C GLY A 133 6.03 -26.47 -7.10
N GLY A 134 5.97 -25.42 -7.94
CA GLY A 134 5.80 -25.48 -9.39
C GLY A 134 4.35 -25.68 -9.87
N GLY A 135 3.36 -25.72 -8.99
CA GLY A 135 1.94 -25.81 -9.37
C GLY A 135 1.32 -24.47 -9.76
N PRO A 136 0.04 -24.49 -10.27
CA PRO A 136 -0.65 -23.29 -10.71
C PRO A 136 -0.85 -22.27 -9.57
N VAL A 137 -0.63 -20.99 -9.86
CA VAL A 137 -0.75 -19.88 -8.91
C VAL A 137 -1.75 -18.87 -9.43
N LEU A 138 -2.76 -18.55 -8.63
CA LEU A 138 -3.68 -17.46 -8.89
C LEU A 138 -3.13 -16.17 -8.29
N CYS A 139 -2.78 -15.21 -9.13
CA CYS A 139 -2.44 -13.87 -8.72
C CYS A 139 -3.71 -13.00 -8.68
N VAL A 140 -4.09 -12.51 -7.49
CA VAL A 140 -5.19 -11.57 -7.33
C VAL A 140 -4.61 -10.17 -7.21
N THR A 141 -4.68 -9.43 -8.33
CA THR A 141 -4.12 -8.08 -8.42
C THR A 141 -5.07 -7.04 -7.84
N GLY A 142 -4.54 -5.93 -7.38
CA GLY A 142 -5.34 -4.74 -7.10
C GLY A 142 -5.89 -4.08 -8.37
N PRO A 143 -6.51 -2.89 -8.24
CA PRO A 143 -7.12 -2.18 -9.35
C PRO A 143 -6.12 -1.92 -10.49
N ARG A 144 -6.50 -2.24 -11.73
CA ARG A 144 -5.64 -2.09 -12.92
C ARG A 144 -5.10 -0.67 -13.13
N ARG A 145 -5.79 0.34 -12.62
CA ARG A 145 -5.36 1.75 -12.69
C ARG A 145 -4.33 2.12 -11.64
N SER A 146 -4.06 1.24 -10.68
CA SER A 146 -3.05 1.46 -9.65
C SER A 146 -1.66 1.12 -10.18
N SER A 147 -0.74 2.10 -10.21
CA SER A 147 0.67 1.85 -10.55
C SER A 147 1.30 0.84 -9.58
N ALA A 148 0.93 0.89 -8.30
CA ALA A 148 1.36 -0.06 -7.30
C ALA A 148 0.99 -1.50 -7.67
N ALA A 149 -0.24 -1.75 -8.14
CA ALA A 149 -0.68 -3.07 -8.57
C ALA A 149 0.10 -3.55 -9.81
N GLN A 150 0.32 -2.66 -10.76
CA GLN A 150 1.09 -2.97 -11.99
C GLN A 150 2.54 -3.31 -11.69
N GLU A 151 3.22 -2.48 -10.88
CA GLU A 151 4.62 -2.70 -10.50
C GLU A 151 4.81 -3.99 -9.70
N ARG A 152 3.88 -4.29 -8.76
CA ARG A 152 3.88 -5.55 -8.00
C ARG A 152 3.73 -6.75 -8.93
N LEU A 153 2.77 -6.71 -9.87
CA LEU A 153 2.50 -7.81 -10.81
C LEU A 153 3.67 -8.07 -11.74
N GLU A 154 4.24 -7.01 -12.32
CA GLU A 154 5.38 -7.12 -13.25
C GLU A 154 6.60 -7.73 -12.57
N ALA A 155 6.93 -7.25 -11.37
CA ALA A 155 8.04 -7.77 -10.59
C ALA A 155 7.81 -9.21 -10.13
N LEU A 156 6.57 -9.55 -9.73
CA LEU A 156 6.20 -10.92 -9.38
C LEU A 156 6.37 -11.85 -10.58
N ARG A 157 5.82 -11.50 -11.75
CA ARG A 157 5.97 -12.28 -12.99
C ARG A 157 7.42 -12.51 -13.37
N THR A 158 8.23 -11.45 -13.32
CA THR A 158 9.66 -11.54 -13.60
C THR A 158 10.37 -12.48 -12.63
N THR A 159 10.01 -12.44 -11.34
CA THR A 159 10.65 -13.24 -10.28
C THR A 159 10.27 -14.71 -10.37
N VAL A 160 9.00 -15.03 -10.60
CA VAL A 160 8.57 -16.43 -10.71
C VAL A 160 9.01 -17.10 -12.02
N GLY A 161 9.21 -16.30 -13.07
CA GLY A 161 9.64 -16.78 -14.38
C GLY A 161 8.63 -17.72 -15.05
N ALA A 162 9.10 -18.50 -16.02
CA ALA A 162 8.27 -19.44 -16.77
C ALA A 162 8.00 -20.77 -16.04
N GLU A 163 8.62 -20.98 -14.88
CA GLU A 163 8.50 -22.22 -14.11
C GLU A 163 7.18 -22.33 -13.34
N VAL A 164 6.47 -21.21 -13.18
CA VAL A 164 5.20 -21.10 -12.46
C VAL A 164 4.08 -20.75 -13.44
N ASP A 165 3.04 -21.58 -13.50
CA ASP A 165 1.81 -21.27 -14.23
C ASP A 165 1.03 -20.20 -13.47
N LEU A 166 1.30 -18.93 -13.81
CA LEU A 166 0.73 -17.76 -13.16
C LEU A 166 -0.50 -17.26 -13.91
N ILE A 167 -1.64 -17.44 -13.29
CA ILE A 167 -2.95 -16.96 -13.77
C ILE A 167 -3.31 -15.70 -12.98
N ASP A 168 -3.62 -14.57 -13.63
CA ASP A 168 -4.03 -13.36 -12.94
C ASP A 168 -5.52 -13.05 -13.09
N THR A 169 -6.08 -12.47 -12.04
CA THR A 169 -7.42 -11.89 -11.98
C THR A 169 -7.37 -10.56 -11.26
N GLU A 170 -8.20 -9.59 -11.69
CA GLU A 170 -8.21 -8.24 -11.15
C GLU A 170 -9.29 -8.09 -10.07
N ALA A 171 -8.91 -7.49 -8.94
CA ALA A 171 -9.83 -6.92 -7.98
C ALA A 171 -9.98 -5.41 -8.21
N GLY A 172 -11.23 -4.93 -8.28
CA GLY A 172 -11.52 -3.51 -8.55
C GLY A 172 -11.13 -2.58 -7.40
N GLU A 173 -10.96 -3.11 -6.19
CA GLU A 173 -10.63 -2.40 -4.95
C GLU A 173 -9.73 -3.27 -4.06
N TRP A 174 -9.18 -2.66 -2.98
CA TRP A 174 -8.29 -3.33 -2.01
C TRP A 174 -9.06 -3.90 -0.80
N THR A 175 -10.20 -4.54 -1.04
CA THR A 175 -11.10 -5.02 0.02
C THR A 175 -11.29 -6.53 -0.01
N GLU A 176 -11.70 -7.13 1.10
CA GLU A 176 -12.08 -8.55 1.15
C GLU A 176 -13.21 -8.87 0.16
N ALA A 177 -14.19 -7.98 0.03
CA ALA A 177 -15.30 -8.15 -0.91
C ALA A 177 -14.80 -8.21 -2.37
N ALA A 178 -13.84 -7.36 -2.72
CA ALA A 178 -13.22 -7.39 -4.05
C ALA A 178 -12.41 -8.68 -4.28
N GLY A 179 -11.75 -9.20 -3.26
CA GLY A 179 -11.08 -10.50 -3.30
C GLY A 179 -12.05 -11.67 -3.55
N ILE A 180 -13.22 -11.65 -2.88
CA ILE A 180 -14.30 -12.63 -3.11
C ILE A 180 -14.77 -12.57 -4.57
N MET A 181 -15.01 -11.38 -5.10
CA MET A 181 -15.48 -11.17 -6.47
C MET A 181 -14.45 -11.64 -7.51
N ALA A 182 -13.18 -11.23 -7.37
CA ALA A 182 -12.10 -11.61 -8.26
C ALA A 182 -11.91 -13.14 -8.32
N PHE A 183 -11.93 -13.80 -7.16
CA PHE A 183 -11.92 -15.26 -7.11
C PHE A 183 -13.15 -15.86 -7.79
N GLY A 184 -14.33 -15.33 -7.56
CA GLY A 184 -15.59 -15.79 -8.16
C GLY A 184 -15.57 -15.71 -9.70
N ASP A 185 -14.99 -14.65 -10.25
CA ASP A 185 -14.82 -14.47 -11.69
C ASP A 185 -13.87 -15.52 -12.29
N TRP A 186 -12.71 -15.72 -11.66
CA TRP A 186 -11.80 -16.79 -12.03
C TRP A 186 -12.46 -18.16 -11.92
N TYR A 187 -13.09 -18.47 -10.78
CA TYR A 187 -13.71 -19.77 -10.53
C TYR A 187 -14.82 -20.09 -11.55
N ARG A 188 -15.63 -19.11 -11.94
CA ARG A 188 -16.69 -19.28 -12.95
C ARG A 188 -16.14 -19.79 -14.27
N VAL A 189 -14.95 -19.36 -14.68
CA VAL A 189 -14.29 -19.79 -15.91
C VAL A 189 -13.65 -21.18 -15.77
N TYR A 190 -13.07 -21.47 -14.61
CA TYR A 190 -12.22 -22.67 -14.43
C TYR A 190 -12.91 -23.86 -13.76
N LYS A 191 -14.08 -23.70 -13.13
CA LYS A 191 -14.76 -24.74 -12.35
C LYS A 191 -14.98 -26.08 -13.10
N SER A 192 -15.22 -26.04 -14.41
CA SER A 192 -15.42 -27.25 -15.23
C SER A 192 -14.15 -28.07 -15.46
N ARG A 193 -13.00 -27.53 -15.09
CA ARG A 193 -11.67 -28.16 -15.27
C ARG A 193 -11.11 -28.78 -14.00
N ASN A 194 -11.92 -28.97 -12.95
CA ASN A 194 -11.49 -29.42 -11.63
C ASN A 194 -10.29 -28.59 -11.12
N PRO A 195 -10.46 -27.30 -10.85
CA PRO A 195 -9.35 -26.40 -10.59
C PRO A 195 -8.58 -26.78 -9.33
N VAL A 196 -7.26 -26.79 -9.45
CA VAL A 196 -6.32 -26.97 -8.35
C VAL A 196 -5.37 -25.78 -8.37
N LEU A 197 -5.11 -25.20 -7.21
CA LEU A 197 -4.11 -24.15 -7.04
C LEU A 197 -3.06 -24.61 -6.03
N ALA A 198 -1.80 -24.37 -6.34
CA ALA A 198 -0.70 -24.53 -5.40
C ALA A 198 -0.64 -23.33 -4.42
N ALA A 199 -0.88 -22.13 -4.95
CA ALA A 199 -0.94 -20.93 -4.16
C ALA A 199 -1.92 -19.89 -4.74
N VAL A 200 -2.30 -18.95 -3.88
CA VAL A 200 -2.93 -17.67 -4.23
C VAL A 200 -1.97 -16.58 -3.79
N ALA A 201 -1.51 -15.74 -4.71
CA ALA A 201 -0.69 -14.56 -4.44
C ALA A 201 -1.57 -13.32 -4.59
N ALA A 202 -2.11 -12.83 -3.48
CA ALA A 202 -2.94 -11.63 -3.48
C ALA A 202 -2.11 -10.39 -3.14
N GLN A 203 -2.40 -9.26 -3.78
CA GLN A 203 -1.62 -8.04 -3.63
C GLN A 203 -1.99 -7.21 -2.38
N SER A 204 -2.89 -7.70 -1.52
CA SER A 204 -3.08 -7.26 -0.13
C SER A 204 -3.56 -8.42 0.74
N ASP A 205 -3.46 -8.26 2.05
CA ASP A 205 -3.93 -9.26 3.03
C ASP A 205 -5.46 -9.39 2.98
N GLU A 206 -6.17 -8.28 2.78
CA GLU A 206 -7.63 -8.26 2.63
C GLU A 206 -8.09 -9.05 1.40
N LEU A 207 -7.40 -8.86 0.26
CA LEU A 207 -7.70 -9.64 -0.95
C LEU A 207 -7.47 -11.13 -0.71
N ALA A 208 -6.39 -11.50 -0.01
CA ALA A 208 -6.09 -12.90 0.32
C ALA A 208 -7.16 -13.52 1.22
N VAL A 209 -7.61 -12.79 2.24
CA VAL A 209 -8.72 -13.20 3.13
C VAL A 209 -10.01 -13.38 2.34
N GLY A 210 -10.32 -12.43 1.45
CA GLY A 210 -11.48 -12.50 0.57
C GLY A 210 -11.50 -13.78 -0.26
N VAL A 211 -10.37 -14.13 -0.88
CA VAL A 211 -10.23 -15.40 -1.62
C VAL A 211 -10.43 -16.60 -0.71
N GLY A 212 -9.82 -16.63 0.47
CA GLY A 212 -10.00 -17.69 1.45
C GLY A 212 -11.45 -17.88 1.88
N ASN A 213 -12.17 -16.76 2.08
CA ASN A 213 -13.61 -16.77 2.40
C ASN A 213 -14.44 -17.34 1.23
N ALA A 214 -14.14 -16.92 0.00
CA ALA A 214 -14.81 -17.42 -1.19
C ALA A 214 -14.60 -18.94 -1.39
N ILE A 215 -13.38 -19.44 -1.19
CA ILE A 215 -13.08 -20.90 -1.25
C ILE A 215 -13.90 -21.65 -0.20
N ARG A 216 -13.95 -21.18 1.04
CA ARG A 216 -14.72 -21.83 2.11
C ARG A 216 -16.22 -21.86 1.84
N ALA A 217 -16.74 -20.87 1.13
CA ALA A 217 -18.15 -20.75 0.76
C ALA A 217 -18.55 -21.53 -0.49
N LEU A 218 -17.61 -22.20 -1.17
CA LEU A 218 -17.93 -22.97 -2.37
C LEU A 218 -18.94 -24.09 -2.07
N PRO A 219 -20.04 -24.20 -2.85
CA PRO A 219 -21.05 -25.24 -2.65
C PRO A 219 -20.50 -26.64 -3.00
N ASP A 220 -19.64 -26.76 -4.01
CA ASP A 220 -19.01 -28.02 -4.39
C ASP A 220 -17.94 -28.44 -3.38
N ALA A 221 -18.18 -29.53 -2.68
CA ALA A 221 -17.31 -30.05 -1.63
C ALA A 221 -15.94 -30.51 -2.16
N GLY A 222 -15.89 -31.07 -3.39
CA GLY A 222 -14.66 -31.50 -4.03
C GLY A 222 -13.75 -30.31 -4.38
N HIS A 223 -14.30 -29.32 -5.03
CA HIS A 223 -13.58 -28.09 -5.36
C HIS A 223 -13.15 -27.33 -4.08
N ARG A 224 -14.03 -27.24 -3.10
CA ARG A 224 -13.70 -26.64 -1.80
C ARG A 224 -12.50 -27.34 -1.15
N ALA A 225 -12.52 -28.67 -1.10
CA ALA A 225 -11.43 -29.45 -0.52
C ALA A 225 -10.11 -29.32 -1.31
N ALA A 226 -10.18 -29.30 -2.63
CA ALA A 226 -9.01 -29.13 -3.49
C ALA A 226 -8.39 -27.72 -3.34
N LEU A 227 -9.21 -26.67 -3.43
CA LEU A 227 -8.76 -25.28 -3.39
C LEU A 227 -8.34 -24.83 -1.99
N SER A 228 -8.90 -25.40 -0.92
CA SER A 228 -8.48 -25.14 0.47
C SER A 228 -7.04 -25.57 0.79
N ARG A 229 -6.39 -26.32 -0.10
CA ARG A 229 -4.98 -26.70 0.05
C ARG A 229 -4.02 -25.64 -0.48
N ALA A 230 -4.52 -24.68 -1.24
CA ALA A 230 -3.71 -23.59 -1.78
C ALA A 230 -3.07 -22.76 -0.65
N ARG A 231 -1.81 -22.39 -0.82
CA ARG A 231 -1.12 -21.46 0.08
C ARG A 231 -1.63 -20.05 -0.17
N LEU A 232 -2.16 -19.39 0.86
CA LEU A 232 -2.63 -18.02 0.74
C LEU A 232 -1.51 -17.04 1.12
N LEU A 233 -1.10 -16.21 0.17
CA LEU A 233 -0.04 -15.22 0.33
C LEU A 233 -0.64 -13.83 0.18
N GLY A 234 -0.36 -12.95 1.14
CA GLY A 234 -0.82 -11.57 1.17
C GLY A 234 0.29 -10.54 0.96
N VAL A 235 -0.06 -9.29 1.13
CA VAL A 235 0.83 -8.13 1.20
C VAL A 235 0.26 -7.17 2.24
N ASP A 236 1.10 -6.35 2.81
CA ASP A 236 1.00 -5.32 3.83
C ASP A 236 1.48 -5.83 5.19
N ALA A 237 1.13 -7.02 5.64
CA ALA A 237 1.51 -7.60 6.92
C ALA A 237 1.41 -6.60 8.09
N CYS A 238 0.30 -5.81 8.10
CA CYS A 238 0.03 -4.84 9.16
C CYS A 238 0.01 -5.55 10.52
N PRO A 239 0.66 -5.04 11.58
CA PRO A 239 0.78 -5.73 12.86
C PRO A 239 -0.57 -6.10 13.47
N ALA A 240 -1.56 -5.23 13.35
CA ALA A 240 -2.89 -5.44 13.91
C ALA A 240 -3.78 -6.40 13.10
N TYR A 241 -3.39 -6.72 11.86
CA TYR A 241 -4.20 -7.53 10.93
C TYR A 241 -3.37 -8.61 10.22
N GLY A 242 -2.64 -8.28 9.17
CA GLY A 242 -1.96 -9.25 8.30
C GLY A 242 -1.00 -10.20 9.04
N ARG A 243 -0.20 -9.68 10.00
CA ARG A 243 0.68 -10.55 10.81
C ARG A 243 -0.11 -11.55 11.63
N ARG A 244 -1.21 -11.13 12.25
CA ARG A 244 -2.07 -12.04 13.02
C ARG A 244 -2.69 -13.13 12.15
N LEU A 245 -3.00 -12.81 10.90
CA LEU A 245 -3.53 -13.80 9.95
C LEU A 245 -2.45 -14.84 9.59
N VAL A 246 -1.20 -14.44 9.46
CA VAL A 246 -0.09 -15.37 9.24
C VAL A 246 0.19 -16.18 10.51
N ASP A 247 0.27 -15.54 11.68
CA ASP A 247 0.52 -16.20 12.96
C ASP A 247 -0.56 -17.23 13.33
N SER A 248 -1.81 -16.98 12.92
CA SER A 248 -2.94 -17.92 13.11
C SER A 248 -3.03 -19.00 12.04
N GLY A 249 -2.21 -18.95 11.00
CA GLY A 249 -2.27 -19.88 9.87
C GLY A 249 -3.40 -19.62 8.88
N THR A 250 -4.12 -18.49 9.00
CA THR A 250 -5.12 -18.08 8.01
C THR A 250 -4.48 -17.70 6.68
N LEU A 251 -3.35 -16.98 6.74
CA LEU A 251 -2.44 -16.80 5.60
C LEU A 251 -1.18 -17.64 5.82
N THR A 252 -0.57 -18.10 4.73
CA THR A 252 0.70 -18.84 4.80
C THR A 252 1.88 -17.89 4.98
N ALA A 253 1.84 -16.75 4.30
CA ALA A 253 2.85 -15.70 4.36
C ALA A 253 2.26 -14.36 3.88
N SER A 254 2.96 -13.28 4.17
CA SER A 254 2.65 -11.96 3.65
C SER A 254 3.95 -11.18 3.39
N VAL A 255 3.87 -10.01 2.79
CA VAL A 255 5.00 -9.09 2.61
C VAL A 255 4.76 -7.85 3.46
N THR A 256 5.67 -7.56 4.38
CA THR A 256 5.57 -6.33 5.18
C THR A 256 5.79 -5.10 4.29
N ALA A 257 4.79 -4.23 4.22
CA ALA A 257 4.90 -2.89 3.64
C ALA A 257 4.99 -1.86 4.78
N PRO A 258 6.19 -1.29 5.07
CA PRO A 258 6.32 -0.33 6.15
C PRO A 258 5.52 0.95 5.88
N ALA A 259 4.97 1.56 6.93
CA ALA A 259 4.28 2.84 6.81
C ALA A 259 5.22 3.95 6.32
N ASN A 260 4.84 4.63 5.25
CA ASN A 260 5.62 5.70 4.63
C ASN A 260 5.69 6.96 5.49
N THR A 261 4.68 7.21 6.32
CA THR A 261 4.61 8.36 7.23
C THR A 261 5.78 8.42 8.21
N GLY A 262 6.26 7.28 8.70
CA GLY A 262 7.44 7.23 9.58
C GLY A 262 8.68 7.80 8.90
N LEU A 263 9.00 7.33 7.70
CA LEU A 263 10.13 7.84 6.92
C LEU A 263 9.94 9.31 6.53
N ALA A 264 8.71 9.72 6.19
CA ALA A 264 8.40 11.11 5.86
C ALA A 264 8.71 12.05 7.02
N LEU A 265 8.32 11.70 8.25
CA LEU A 265 8.60 12.51 9.44
C LEU A 265 10.10 12.50 9.81
N ASP A 266 10.80 11.38 9.66
CA ASP A 266 12.24 11.30 9.85
C ASP A 266 12.99 12.23 8.88
N LEU A 267 12.59 12.27 7.62
CA LEU A 267 13.17 13.17 6.61
C LEU A 267 12.89 14.65 6.94
N LEU A 268 11.68 14.99 7.35
CA LEU A 268 11.32 16.34 7.77
C LEU A 268 12.15 16.77 9.01
N GLN A 269 12.31 15.89 9.98
CA GLN A 269 13.13 16.18 11.16
C GLN A 269 14.61 16.46 10.79
N ARG A 270 15.19 15.69 9.88
CA ARG A 270 16.56 15.94 9.38
C ARG A 270 16.65 17.24 8.60
N PHE A 271 15.61 17.62 7.88
CA PHE A 271 15.58 18.90 7.19
C PHE A 271 15.67 20.06 8.18
N TRP A 272 14.85 20.06 9.23
CA TRP A 272 14.85 21.16 10.22
C TRP A 272 16.03 21.09 11.21
N GLY A 273 16.44 19.89 11.61
CA GLY A 273 17.50 19.72 12.61
C GLY A 273 18.92 19.80 12.03
N GLU A 274 19.11 19.33 10.80
CA GLU A 274 20.45 19.17 10.19
C GLU A 274 20.62 20.04 8.92
N GLY A 275 19.59 20.73 8.49
CA GLY A 275 19.61 21.53 7.25
C GLY A 275 19.74 20.68 5.97
N ARG A 276 19.43 19.37 6.04
CA ARG A 276 19.54 18.46 4.89
C ARG A 276 18.30 18.54 4.01
N PRO A 277 18.44 18.88 2.72
CA PRO A 277 17.30 18.86 1.81
C PRO A 277 16.72 17.44 1.69
N LEU A 278 15.40 17.34 1.50
CA LEU A 278 14.78 16.04 1.27
C LEU A 278 15.23 15.48 -0.08
N PRO A 279 15.52 14.17 -0.16
CA PRO A 279 15.58 13.49 -1.44
C PRO A 279 14.25 13.65 -2.19
N LEU A 280 14.31 13.86 -3.49
CA LEU A 280 13.07 13.99 -4.27
C LEU A 280 12.24 12.71 -4.24
N ARG A 281 12.90 11.54 -4.19
CA ARG A 281 12.27 10.23 -4.03
C ARG A 281 12.94 9.46 -2.90
N SER A 282 12.13 8.90 -2.02
CA SER A 282 12.57 8.01 -0.96
C SER A 282 11.65 6.79 -0.92
N PHE A 283 12.19 5.64 -0.53
CA PHE A 283 11.45 4.40 -0.51
C PHE A 283 11.59 3.69 0.84
N THR A 284 10.49 3.12 1.32
CA THR A 284 10.52 2.12 2.38
C THR A 284 10.83 0.75 1.78
N THR A 285 11.52 -0.09 2.55
CA THR A 285 11.95 -1.43 2.07
C THR A 285 11.00 -2.50 2.58
N PRO A 286 10.28 -3.20 1.72
CA PRO A 286 9.45 -4.33 2.12
C PRO A 286 10.31 -5.54 2.54
N THR A 287 9.76 -6.37 3.42
CA THR A 287 10.40 -7.60 3.89
C THR A 287 9.41 -8.76 3.92
N PRO A 288 9.86 -10.03 3.79
CA PRO A 288 8.97 -11.17 3.93
C PRO A 288 8.43 -11.29 5.37
N TYR A 289 7.23 -11.83 5.50
CA TYR A 289 6.67 -12.21 6.79
C TYR A 289 5.98 -13.59 6.67
N PRO A 290 6.33 -14.61 7.54
CA PRO A 290 7.41 -14.50 8.52
C PRO A 290 8.75 -14.24 7.85
N ALA A 291 9.71 -13.76 8.64
CA ALA A 291 11.11 -13.70 8.19
C ALA A 291 11.60 -15.13 7.89
N ASP A 292 12.45 -15.27 6.88
CA ASP A 292 13.06 -16.56 6.48
C ASP A 292 13.95 -17.13 7.57
#